data_e811bf022901a056d6db37a92d154f2b
#
_entry.id   e811bf022901a056d6db37a92d154f2b
#
_cell.length_a   1.000
_cell.length_b   1.000
_cell.length_c   1.000
_cell.angle_alpha   90.00
_cell.angle_beta   90.00
_cell.angle_gamma   90.00
#
_symmetry.space_group_name_H-M   'P 1'
#
loop_
_entity.id
_entity.type
_entity.pdbx_description
1 polymer ?
#
loop_
_entity_poly.entity_id
_entity_poly.type
_entity_poly.pdbx_seq_one_letter_code
_entity_poly.pdbx_strand_id
1 'polypeptide(L)'
;MARPRSAAADHPNLNRFREQRKIMTTPTDYSETVTQLRDTVERVCKDFPGEYWRAKDREREYPTEFVQALTDLGLLAALIPEEYGGSGLPLSMGVEILKAIHEFGGNAGACHAQMYTMGTVLRHGNKEQKEMYLPRIASGELRLQAFGVTEPTAGTDTTSITTMAVRNGDQYIVNGQKVWTSRAAQSDLMVLLARTTPKDQIKKRTEGLSVFLIDMQEAKKNGMTIKPIRTMLNHSTNEVFFDNVPIPASSLIGEEGQGLKYILSGMNAERILIAAECIGDARWFIKKATDYACERKVFGRPIGQNQGIQFPIARNFAEMLAANLLVDHSAKLYEEGKPCGTEANLAKMMASEASWNAADVCMQTFGGFGVAEEYDVERKFREARLYRIAPISTNLILSYVAEHELGMPRSY
;
A
#
# COMPACT_ATOMS: atom_id res chain seq x y z
N MET A 1 25.23 -16.62 -12.27
CA MET A 1 24.41 -17.73 -12.79
C MET A 1 23.01 -17.18 -13.03
N ALA A 2 22.60 -17.08 -14.28
CA ALA A 2 21.26 -16.59 -14.66
C ALA A 2 20.21 -17.59 -14.21
N ARG A 3 19.15 -17.11 -13.50
CA ARG A 3 17.98 -17.92 -13.21
C ARG A 3 17.26 -18.28 -14.52
N PRO A 4 16.67 -19.47 -14.66
CA PRO A 4 16.00 -19.87 -15.88
C PRO A 4 14.83 -18.90 -16.15
N ARG A 5 14.68 -18.48 -17.40
CA ARG A 5 13.54 -17.68 -17.91
C ARG A 5 12.28 -18.48 -17.61
N SER A 6 11.43 -17.97 -16.70
CA SER A 6 10.10 -18.52 -16.51
C SER A 6 9.25 -18.18 -17.74
N ALA A 7 8.52 -19.17 -18.22
CA ALA A 7 7.56 -19.06 -19.33
C ALA A 7 6.32 -18.25 -18.85
N ALA A 8 6.49 -16.94 -18.65
CA ALA A 8 5.43 -16.03 -18.19
C ALA A 8 4.52 -15.53 -19.32
N ALA A 9 4.72 -16.01 -20.57
CA ALA A 9 4.03 -15.47 -21.73
C ALA A 9 2.61 -16.03 -21.99
N ASP A 10 2.23 -17.18 -21.41
CA ASP A 10 0.99 -17.90 -21.77
C ASP A 10 0.19 -18.43 -20.58
N HIS A 11 0.01 -17.65 -19.52
CA HIS A 11 -0.92 -18.08 -18.47
C HIS A 11 -2.36 -17.79 -18.92
N PRO A 12 -3.25 -18.80 -19.02
CA PRO A 12 -4.62 -18.66 -19.58
C PRO A 12 -5.46 -17.60 -18.85
N ASN A 13 -5.19 -17.33 -17.59
CA ASN A 13 -5.90 -16.30 -16.82
C ASN A 13 -5.47 -14.86 -17.19
N LEU A 14 -4.21 -14.60 -17.56
CA LEU A 14 -3.75 -13.29 -18.02
C LEU A 14 -4.39 -12.89 -19.34
N ASN A 15 -4.52 -13.82 -20.27
CA ASN A 15 -5.19 -13.58 -21.55
C ASN A 15 -6.68 -13.32 -21.37
N ARG A 16 -7.35 -14.01 -20.44
CA ARG A 16 -8.77 -13.82 -20.12
C ARG A 16 -9.04 -12.40 -19.59
N PHE A 17 -8.19 -11.84 -18.74
CA PHE A 17 -8.31 -10.45 -18.28
C PHE A 17 -7.98 -9.43 -19.36
N ARG A 18 -7.06 -9.75 -20.30
CA ARG A 18 -6.75 -8.89 -21.45
C ARG A 18 -7.91 -8.80 -22.44
N GLU A 19 -8.64 -9.89 -22.67
CA GLU A 19 -9.82 -9.89 -23.54
C GLU A 19 -10.98 -9.10 -22.95
N GLN A 20 -11.17 -9.12 -21.63
CA GLN A 20 -12.25 -8.42 -20.95
C GLN A 20 -12.12 -6.90 -20.98
N ARG A 21 -10.91 -6.34 -21.14
CA ARG A 21 -10.72 -4.90 -21.25
C ARG A 21 -11.38 -4.28 -22.48
N LYS A 22 -11.53 -4.99 -23.57
CA LYS A 22 -12.18 -4.49 -24.81
C LYS A 22 -13.68 -4.25 -24.64
N ILE A 23 -14.27 -4.72 -23.55
CA ILE A 23 -15.73 -4.78 -23.33
C ILE A 23 -16.20 -3.75 -22.27
N MET A 24 -15.28 -3.10 -21.51
CA MET A 24 -15.62 -2.25 -20.35
C MET A 24 -16.22 -0.87 -20.73
N THR A 25 -17.30 -0.86 -21.47
CA THR A 25 -18.04 0.39 -21.79
C THR A 25 -19.42 0.47 -21.15
N THR A 26 -19.85 -0.59 -20.44
CA THR A 26 -21.19 -0.65 -19.82
C THR A 26 -21.13 -0.96 -18.31
N PRO A 27 -22.11 -0.50 -17.50
CA PRO A 27 -22.16 -0.81 -16.06
C PRO A 27 -22.21 -2.31 -15.73
N THR A 28 -22.74 -3.13 -16.64
CA THR A 28 -22.83 -4.60 -16.50
C THR A 28 -21.43 -5.23 -16.52
N ASP A 29 -20.56 -4.75 -17.40
CA ASP A 29 -19.19 -5.27 -17.56
C ASP A 29 -18.32 -4.94 -16.33
N TYR A 30 -18.52 -3.75 -15.73
CA TYR A 30 -17.81 -3.38 -14.51
C TYR A 30 -18.12 -4.33 -13.35
N SER A 31 -19.39 -4.62 -13.12
CA SER A 31 -19.85 -5.51 -12.03
C SER A 31 -19.35 -6.94 -12.23
N GLU A 32 -19.36 -7.44 -13.46
CA GLU A 32 -18.84 -8.76 -13.78
C GLU A 32 -17.32 -8.85 -13.57
N THR A 33 -16.59 -7.83 -14.01
CA THR A 33 -15.13 -7.77 -13.80
C THR A 33 -14.77 -7.74 -12.32
N VAL A 34 -15.46 -6.96 -11.51
CA VAL A 34 -15.28 -6.93 -10.05
C VAL A 34 -15.52 -8.30 -9.44
N THR A 35 -16.61 -8.97 -9.81
CA THR A 35 -16.94 -10.32 -9.34
C THR A 35 -15.82 -11.30 -9.67
N GLN A 36 -15.34 -11.32 -10.91
CA GLN A 36 -14.27 -12.22 -11.35
C GLN A 36 -12.94 -11.96 -10.66
N LEU A 37 -12.58 -10.67 -10.43
CA LEU A 37 -11.39 -10.31 -9.66
C LEU A 37 -11.49 -10.81 -8.23
N ARG A 38 -12.62 -10.58 -7.58
CA ARG A 38 -12.86 -11.02 -6.18
C ARG A 38 -12.80 -12.55 -6.06
N ASP A 39 -13.47 -13.27 -6.96
CA ASP A 39 -13.44 -14.75 -6.98
C ASP A 39 -12.02 -15.29 -7.21
N THR A 40 -11.21 -14.58 -8.01
CA THR A 40 -9.82 -14.95 -8.25
C THR A 40 -8.98 -14.75 -7.00
N VAL A 41 -9.13 -13.60 -6.34
CA VAL A 41 -8.43 -13.30 -5.07
C VAL A 41 -8.87 -14.26 -3.97
N GLU A 42 -10.17 -14.59 -3.87
CA GLU A 42 -10.68 -15.55 -2.89
C GLU A 42 -10.03 -16.93 -3.06
N ARG A 43 -9.90 -17.40 -4.30
CA ARG A 43 -9.21 -18.67 -4.58
C ARG A 43 -7.75 -18.64 -4.13
N VAL A 44 -7.02 -17.56 -4.45
CA VAL A 44 -5.65 -17.40 -3.98
C VAL A 44 -5.60 -17.43 -2.44
N CYS A 45 -6.44 -16.66 -1.76
CA CYS A 45 -6.43 -16.61 -0.30
C CYS A 45 -6.78 -17.97 0.36
N LYS A 46 -7.58 -18.82 -0.29
CA LYS A 46 -7.85 -20.19 0.19
C LYS A 46 -6.61 -21.08 0.18
N ASP A 47 -5.68 -20.85 -0.77
CA ASP A 47 -4.41 -21.60 -0.84
C ASP A 47 -3.41 -21.12 0.23
N PHE A 48 -3.66 -19.96 0.86
CA PHE A 48 -2.85 -19.38 1.93
C PHE A 48 -3.71 -19.13 3.19
N PRO A 49 -4.11 -20.18 3.91
CA PRO A 49 -4.99 -20.07 5.07
C PRO A 49 -4.30 -19.45 6.29
N GLY A 50 -5.04 -19.31 7.40
CA GLY A 50 -4.53 -18.71 8.64
C GLY A 50 -3.23 -19.32 9.15
N GLU A 51 -3.06 -20.65 9.02
CA GLU A 51 -1.82 -21.37 9.38
C GLU A 51 -0.59 -20.81 8.66
N TYR A 52 -0.70 -20.54 7.37
CA TYR A 52 0.38 -19.93 6.58
C TYR A 52 0.76 -18.55 7.14
N TRP A 53 -0.24 -17.70 7.38
CA TRP A 53 -0.01 -16.36 7.88
C TRP A 53 0.56 -16.35 9.30
N ARG A 54 0.10 -17.26 10.19
CA ARG A 54 0.65 -17.40 11.54
C ARG A 54 2.12 -17.85 11.52
N ALA A 55 2.47 -18.79 10.63
CA ALA A 55 3.86 -19.22 10.47
C ALA A 55 4.74 -18.04 10.02
N LYS A 56 4.33 -17.31 8.96
CA LYS A 56 5.07 -16.15 8.47
C LYS A 56 5.20 -15.04 9.51
N ASP A 57 4.15 -14.79 10.31
CA ASP A 57 4.18 -13.79 11.39
C ASP A 57 5.15 -14.17 12.52
N ARG A 58 5.09 -15.42 12.97
CA ARG A 58 5.96 -15.95 14.04
C ARG A 58 7.44 -15.91 13.65
N GLU A 59 7.75 -16.34 12.44
CA GLU A 59 9.12 -16.41 11.91
C GLU A 59 9.60 -15.08 11.33
N ARG A 60 8.69 -14.09 11.21
CA ARG A 60 8.92 -12.78 10.59
C ARG A 60 9.42 -12.89 9.15
N GLU A 61 8.89 -13.87 8.45
CA GLU A 61 9.22 -14.10 7.05
C GLU A 61 8.34 -13.33 6.09
N TYR A 62 8.92 -13.00 4.94
CA TYR A 62 8.18 -12.42 3.82
C TYR A 62 7.34 -13.51 3.14
N PRO A 63 6.05 -13.26 2.86
CA PRO A 63 5.15 -14.25 2.25
C PRO A 63 5.42 -14.37 0.74
N THR A 64 6.58 -14.89 0.37
CA THR A 64 7.08 -14.97 -1.02
C THR A 64 6.11 -15.70 -1.92
N GLU A 65 5.57 -16.82 -1.45
CA GLU A 65 4.69 -17.70 -2.22
C GLU A 65 3.37 -17.00 -2.55
N PHE A 66 2.79 -16.31 -1.57
CA PHE A 66 1.57 -15.52 -1.75
C PHE A 66 1.77 -14.37 -2.74
N VAL A 67 2.88 -13.61 -2.58
CA VAL A 67 3.19 -12.50 -3.49
C VAL A 67 3.49 -13.01 -4.90
N GLN A 68 4.11 -14.18 -5.04
CA GLN A 68 4.33 -14.79 -6.34
C GLN A 68 3.02 -15.21 -7.00
N ALA A 69 2.08 -15.83 -6.26
CA ALA A 69 0.77 -16.19 -6.78
C ALA A 69 -0.01 -14.98 -7.31
N LEU A 70 0.00 -13.86 -6.57
CA LEU A 70 -0.61 -12.60 -7.04
C LEU A 70 0.09 -12.04 -8.29
N THR A 71 1.41 -12.21 -8.39
CA THR A 71 2.20 -11.76 -9.54
C THR A 71 1.88 -12.59 -10.79
N ASP A 72 1.86 -13.91 -10.65
CA ASP A 72 1.60 -14.85 -11.76
C ASP A 72 0.20 -14.64 -12.36
N LEU A 73 -0.75 -14.20 -11.54
CA LEU A 73 -2.10 -13.83 -11.96
C LEU A 73 -2.20 -12.38 -12.49
N GLY A 74 -1.10 -11.62 -12.54
CA GLY A 74 -1.08 -10.25 -13.01
C GLY A 74 -1.76 -9.23 -12.09
N LEU A 75 -2.19 -9.63 -10.88
CA LEU A 75 -2.94 -8.76 -9.95
C LEU A 75 -2.11 -7.58 -9.46
N LEU A 76 -0.78 -7.75 -9.30
CA LEU A 76 0.12 -6.66 -8.91
C LEU A 76 0.49 -5.72 -10.06
N ALA A 77 0.24 -6.12 -11.31
CA ALA A 77 0.43 -5.33 -12.52
C ALA A 77 -0.89 -4.77 -13.09
N ALA A 78 -2.00 -4.95 -12.38
CA ALA A 78 -3.34 -4.60 -12.84
C ALA A 78 -3.44 -3.13 -13.31
N LEU A 79 -2.76 -2.21 -12.64
CA LEU A 79 -2.79 -0.77 -12.93
C LEU A 79 -1.71 -0.31 -13.94
N ILE A 80 -0.78 -1.19 -14.34
CA ILE A 80 0.22 -0.89 -15.36
C ILE A 80 -0.45 -0.97 -16.74
N PRO A 81 -0.22 0.00 -17.66
CA PRO A 81 -0.77 -0.04 -19.01
C PRO A 81 -0.36 -1.30 -19.79
N GLU A 82 -1.21 -1.73 -20.75
CA GLU A 82 -0.97 -2.91 -21.58
C GLU A 82 0.32 -2.82 -22.39
N GLU A 83 0.67 -1.61 -22.86
CA GLU A 83 1.91 -1.37 -23.62
C GLU A 83 3.18 -1.72 -22.81
N TYR A 84 3.08 -1.73 -21.46
CA TYR A 84 4.14 -2.14 -20.55
C TYR A 84 3.87 -3.51 -19.89
N GLY A 85 2.96 -4.32 -20.43
CA GLY A 85 2.71 -5.69 -19.98
C GLY A 85 1.76 -5.83 -18.79
N GLY A 86 1.12 -4.75 -18.34
CA GLY A 86 0.06 -4.79 -17.33
C GLY A 86 -1.33 -5.00 -17.94
N SER A 87 -2.38 -4.87 -17.13
CA SER A 87 -3.77 -4.96 -17.58
C SER A 87 -4.40 -3.57 -17.81
N GLY A 88 -3.75 -2.48 -17.39
CA GLY A 88 -4.20 -1.10 -17.49
C GLY A 88 -5.58 -0.85 -16.92
N LEU A 89 -5.92 -1.58 -15.87
CA LEU A 89 -7.20 -1.43 -15.19
C LEU A 89 -7.23 -0.09 -14.42
N PRO A 90 -8.42 0.47 -14.22
CA PRO A 90 -8.59 1.69 -13.42
C PRO A 90 -8.27 1.44 -11.93
N LEU A 91 -8.06 2.52 -11.16
CA LEU A 91 -7.70 2.44 -9.74
C LEU A 91 -8.75 1.69 -8.92
N SER A 92 -10.03 1.81 -9.27
CA SER A 92 -11.14 1.09 -8.62
C SER A 92 -10.97 -0.44 -8.65
N MET A 93 -10.34 -0.99 -9.68
CA MET A 93 -10.03 -2.42 -9.73
C MET A 93 -8.89 -2.79 -8.76
N GLY A 94 -7.89 -1.92 -8.62
CA GLY A 94 -6.87 -2.06 -7.57
C GLY A 94 -7.49 -2.00 -6.16
N VAL A 95 -8.45 -1.12 -5.96
CA VAL A 95 -9.25 -1.02 -4.74
C VAL A 95 -9.95 -2.34 -4.44
N GLU A 96 -10.65 -2.94 -5.42
CA GLU A 96 -11.35 -4.22 -5.21
C GLU A 96 -10.41 -5.40 -4.97
N ILE A 97 -9.25 -5.44 -5.65
CA ILE A 97 -8.21 -6.46 -5.38
C ILE A 97 -7.76 -6.39 -3.92
N LEU A 98 -7.42 -5.19 -3.42
CA LEU A 98 -6.91 -5.03 -2.06
C LEU A 98 -7.99 -5.25 -1.00
N LYS A 99 -9.22 -4.78 -1.22
CA LYS A 99 -10.37 -5.12 -0.37
C LYS A 99 -10.53 -6.63 -0.24
N ALA A 100 -10.52 -7.34 -1.36
CA ALA A 100 -10.72 -8.79 -1.38
C ALA A 100 -9.60 -9.55 -0.68
N ILE A 101 -8.32 -9.20 -0.89
CA ILE A 101 -7.19 -9.84 -0.19
C ILE A 101 -7.39 -9.78 1.32
N HIS A 102 -7.72 -8.62 1.87
CA HIS A 102 -7.88 -8.43 3.31
C HIS A 102 -9.17 -9.06 3.86
N GLU A 103 -10.27 -8.99 3.10
CA GLU A 103 -11.55 -9.61 3.45
C GLU A 103 -11.45 -11.14 3.53
N PHE A 104 -10.66 -11.76 2.65
CA PHE A 104 -10.43 -13.20 2.65
C PHE A 104 -9.24 -13.66 3.53
N GLY A 105 -8.75 -12.79 4.40
CA GLY A 105 -7.80 -13.11 5.47
C GLY A 105 -6.32 -13.00 5.09
N GLY A 106 -6.00 -12.60 3.86
CA GLY A 106 -4.64 -12.29 3.43
C GLY A 106 -4.14 -10.95 3.99
N ASN A 107 -2.89 -10.61 3.64
CA ASN A 107 -2.26 -9.33 3.97
C ASN A 107 -1.56 -8.76 2.74
N ALA A 108 -2.19 -7.81 2.07
CA ALA A 108 -1.64 -7.10 0.91
C ALA A 108 -0.49 -6.17 1.29
N GLY A 109 -0.35 -5.86 2.56
CA GLY A 109 0.78 -5.10 3.07
C GLY A 109 2.15 -5.65 2.65
N ALA A 110 2.25 -6.91 2.21
CA ALA A 110 3.47 -7.50 1.64
C ALA A 110 3.79 -7.00 0.22
N CYS A 111 2.82 -6.49 -0.55
CA CYS A 111 2.99 -6.21 -1.98
C CYS A 111 2.29 -4.95 -2.49
N HIS A 112 1.38 -4.34 -1.74
CA HIS A 112 0.57 -3.20 -2.16
C HIS A 112 1.39 -2.00 -2.64
N ALA A 113 2.58 -1.80 -2.04
CA ALA A 113 3.41 -0.64 -2.37
C ALA A 113 3.77 -0.59 -3.85
N GLN A 114 3.92 -1.73 -4.53
CA GLN A 114 4.16 -1.77 -5.96
C GLN A 114 3.05 -1.07 -6.76
N MET A 115 1.78 -1.17 -6.33
CA MET A 115 0.63 -0.63 -7.05
C MET A 115 0.60 0.91 -7.06
N TYR A 116 1.22 1.58 -6.08
CA TYR A 116 1.29 3.06 -6.06
C TYR A 116 2.68 3.63 -6.32
N THR A 117 3.76 2.95 -5.92
CA THR A 117 5.13 3.43 -6.18
C THR A 117 5.48 3.41 -7.66
N MET A 118 5.05 2.38 -8.41
CA MET A 118 5.20 2.35 -9.86
C MET A 118 4.47 3.51 -10.55
N GLY A 119 3.40 4.02 -9.95
CA GLY A 119 2.67 5.18 -10.43
C GLY A 119 3.53 6.45 -10.48
N THR A 120 4.59 6.57 -9.68
CA THR A 120 5.56 7.67 -9.78
C THR A 120 6.37 7.55 -11.07
N VAL A 121 6.84 6.34 -11.42
CA VAL A 121 7.53 6.07 -12.67
C VAL A 121 6.59 6.28 -13.87
N LEU A 122 5.37 5.77 -13.78
CA LEU A 122 4.37 5.85 -14.85
C LEU A 122 3.99 7.30 -15.19
N ARG A 123 3.83 8.16 -14.18
CA ARG A 123 3.41 9.56 -14.39
C ARG A 123 4.57 10.50 -14.74
N HIS A 124 5.74 10.29 -14.15
CA HIS A 124 6.84 11.27 -14.16
C HIS A 124 8.14 10.72 -14.74
N GLY A 125 8.28 9.41 -14.92
CA GLY A 125 9.42 8.80 -15.61
C GLY A 125 9.46 9.22 -17.09
N ASN A 126 10.65 9.35 -17.65
CA ASN A 126 10.84 9.54 -19.08
C ASN A 126 10.53 8.25 -19.85
N LYS A 127 10.57 8.31 -21.18
CA LYS A 127 10.23 7.17 -22.04
C LYS A 127 11.16 5.97 -21.78
N GLU A 128 12.44 6.21 -21.69
CA GLU A 128 13.47 5.19 -21.47
C GLU A 128 13.26 4.48 -20.12
N GLN A 129 12.96 5.23 -19.05
CA GLN A 129 12.67 4.68 -17.73
C GLN A 129 11.41 3.81 -17.75
N LYS A 130 10.34 4.25 -18.41
CA LYS A 130 9.09 3.48 -18.51
C LYS A 130 9.30 2.18 -19.28
N GLU A 131 9.95 2.24 -20.43
CA GLU A 131 10.25 1.07 -21.29
C GLU A 131 11.21 0.09 -20.61
N MET A 132 12.15 0.58 -19.80
CA MET A 132 13.13 -0.25 -19.09
C MET A 132 12.53 -0.97 -17.88
N TYR A 133 11.72 -0.26 -17.07
CA TYR A 133 11.34 -0.74 -15.76
C TYR A 133 9.92 -1.30 -15.69
N LEU A 134 8.93 -0.67 -16.34
CA LEU A 134 7.53 -1.08 -16.18
C LEU A 134 7.25 -2.51 -16.66
N PRO A 135 7.78 -3.00 -17.81
CA PRO A 135 7.57 -4.40 -18.23
C PRO A 135 8.18 -5.41 -17.24
N ARG A 136 9.33 -5.09 -16.68
CA ARG A 136 10.01 -5.95 -15.70
C ARG A 136 9.33 -5.94 -14.34
N ILE A 137 8.71 -4.82 -13.95
CA ILE A 137 7.85 -4.74 -12.76
C ILE A 137 6.56 -5.53 -12.99
N ALA A 138 5.94 -5.40 -14.18
CA ALA A 138 4.71 -6.10 -14.53
C ALA A 138 4.88 -7.62 -14.53
N SER A 139 6.02 -8.12 -15.04
CA SER A 139 6.36 -9.55 -15.04
C SER A 139 6.80 -10.09 -13.68
N GLY A 140 7.07 -9.21 -12.71
CA GLY A 140 7.62 -9.58 -11.42
C GLY A 140 9.12 -9.92 -11.43
N GLU A 141 9.83 -9.64 -12.53
CA GLU A 141 11.29 -9.73 -12.60
C GLU A 141 11.95 -8.74 -11.65
N LEU A 142 11.37 -7.54 -11.52
CA LEU A 142 11.76 -6.51 -10.57
C LEU A 142 10.65 -6.20 -9.58
N ARG A 143 11.00 -6.10 -8.30
CA ARG A 143 10.10 -5.66 -7.23
C ARG A 143 10.36 -4.20 -6.89
N LEU A 144 9.34 -3.35 -7.06
CA LEU A 144 9.34 -1.95 -6.66
C LEU A 144 8.39 -1.74 -5.48
N GLN A 145 8.87 -2.00 -4.27
CA GLN A 145 8.07 -1.84 -3.05
C GLN A 145 8.70 -0.87 -2.05
N ALA A 146 9.99 -0.55 -2.21
CA ALA A 146 10.68 0.36 -1.33
C ALA A 146 10.36 1.82 -1.68
N PHE A 147 9.84 2.56 -0.68
CA PHE A 147 9.50 3.98 -0.78
C PHE A 147 10.29 4.76 0.28
N GLY A 148 11.41 5.36 -0.12
CA GLY A 148 12.36 6.03 0.76
C GLY A 148 12.08 7.52 0.89
N VAL A 149 11.16 7.92 1.76
CA VAL A 149 10.76 9.32 1.99
C VAL A 149 11.09 9.75 3.41
N THR A 150 10.56 9.06 4.41
CA THR A 150 10.64 9.42 5.83
C THR A 150 12.05 9.28 6.38
N GLU A 151 12.45 10.24 7.23
CA GLU A 151 13.72 10.23 7.97
C GLU A 151 13.47 10.23 9.48
N PRO A 152 14.46 9.87 10.34
CA PRO A 152 14.28 9.84 11.79
C PRO A 152 13.75 11.15 12.37
N THR A 153 14.12 12.28 11.77
CA THR A 153 13.73 13.63 12.22
C THR A 153 12.70 14.34 11.33
N ALA A 154 12.24 13.68 10.26
CA ALA A 154 11.35 14.26 9.26
C ALA A 154 10.29 13.24 8.79
N GLY A 155 9.26 13.02 9.60
CA GLY A 155 8.09 12.21 9.28
C GLY A 155 7.00 13.06 8.63
N THR A 156 6.18 13.72 9.44
CA THR A 156 5.07 14.58 8.98
C THR A 156 5.57 15.78 8.16
N ASP A 157 6.66 16.41 8.59
CA ASP A 157 7.31 17.49 7.85
C ASP A 157 8.31 16.95 6.82
N THR A 158 7.80 16.40 5.73
CA THR A 158 8.60 15.88 4.60
C THR A 158 9.53 16.93 4.00
N THR A 159 9.21 18.24 4.11
CA THR A 159 10.07 19.32 3.61
C THR A 159 11.36 19.47 4.40
N SER A 160 11.43 18.84 5.57
CA SER A 160 12.60 18.89 6.47
C SER A 160 13.61 17.77 6.29
N ILE A 161 13.42 16.86 5.32
CA ILE A 161 14.40 15.81 5.04
C ILE A 161 15.79 16.36 4.76
N THR A 162 16.79 15.58 5.14
CA THR A 162 18.21 15.94 5.09
C THR A 162 19.05 15.03 4.19
N THR A 163 18.54 13.86 3.78
CA THR A 163 19.24 13.00 2.81
C THR A 163 19.55 13.82 1.57
N MET A 164 20.85 13.93 1.23
CA MET A 164 21.35 14.69 0.09
C MET A 164 21.67 13.77 -1.07
N ALA A 165 21.41 14.25 -2.29
CA ALA A 165 21.90 13.70 -3.54
C ALA A 165 22.63 14.82 -4.30
N VAL A 166 23.95 14.83 -4.21
CA VAL A 166 24.80 15.87 -4.80
C VAL A 166 25.27 15.43 -6.18
N ARG A 167 25.03 16.25 -7.19
CA ARG A 167 25.45 15.95 -8.57
C ARG A 167 26.96 15.95 -8.70
N ASN A 168 27.50 14.90 -9.32
CA ASN A 168 28.92 14.75 -9.64
C ASN A 168 29.06 14.17 -11.06
N GLY A 169 29.15 15.04 -12.05
CA GLY A 169 29.20 14.65 -13.46
C GLY A 169 27.92 13.98 -13.94
N ASP A 170 28.03 12.73 -14.35
CA ASP A 170 26.94 11.88 -14.85
C ASP A 170 26.26 11.03 -13.77
N GLN A 171 26.53 11.31 -12.50
CA GLN A 171 25.94 10.63 -11.34
C GLN A 171 25.58 11.60 -10.23
N TYR A 172 24.80 11.11 -9.25
CA TYR A 172 24.59 11.75 -7.96
C TYR A 172 25.23 10.90 -6.87
N ILE A 173 25.81 11.56 -5.86
CA ILE A 173 26.32 10.90 -4.65
C ILE A 173 25.28 11.10 -3.54
N VAL A 174 24.71 10.00 -3.08
CA VAL A 174 23.66 10.01 -2.05
C VAL A 174 24.27 9.77 -0.68
N ASN A 175 23.92 10.65 0.28
CA ASN A 175 24.29 10.55 1.69
C ASN A 175 23.08 10.80 2.56
N GLY A 176 22.84 9.95 3.57
CA GLY A 176 21.74 10.13 4.52
C GLY A 176 21.14 8.84 5.02
N GLN A 177 19.93 8.97 5.58
CA GLN A 177 19.21 7.84 6.18
C GLN A 177 17.72 7.95 5.92
N LYS A 178 17.08 6.82 5.59
CA LYS A 178 15.63 6.68 5.56
C LYS A 178 15.19 5.67 6.62
N VAL A 179 14.00 5.89 7.17
CA VAL A 179 13.39 5.04 8.19
C VAL A 179 11.96 4.66 7.79
N TRP A 180 11.44 3.59 8.35
CA TRP A 180 10.11 3.04 8.03
C TRP A 180 9.94 2.63 6.57
N THR A 181 11.04 2.30 5.89
CA THR A 181 11.00 1.81 4.51
C THR A 181 10.59 0.34 4.50
N SER A 182 9.33 0.12 4.23
CA SER A 182 8.76 -1.23 4.19
C SER A 182 9.33 -2.00 3.00
N ARG A 183 9.65 -3.27 3.22
CA ARG A 183 10.12 -4.26 2.21
C ARG A 183 11.36 -3.83 1.42
N ALA A 184 12.18 -2.95 1.98
CA ALA A 184 13.45 -2.59 1.35
C ALA A 184 14.35 -3.81 1.11
N ALA A 185 14.32 -4.79 2.03
CA ALA A 185 15.10 -6.02 1.89
C ALA A 185 14.62 -6.92 0.72
N GLN A 186 13.34 -6.84 0.35
CA GLN A 186 12.70 -7.63 -0.71
C GLN A 186 12.52 -6.88 -2.03
N SER A 187 12.98 -5.62 -2.10
CA SER A 187 12.88 -4.77 -3.30
C SER A 187 14.15 -4.82 -4.13
N ASP A 188 13.99 -4.78 -5.45
CA ASP A 188 15.06 -4.58 -6.41
C ASP A 188 15.23 -3.10 -6.73
N LEU A 189 14.14 -2.35 -6.67
CA LEU A 189 14.09 -0.92 -6.94
C LEU A 189 13.54 -0.15 -5.73
N MET A 190 13.98 1.11 -5.59
CA MET A 190 13.47 2.06 -4.59
C MET A 190 13.13 3.38 -5.25
N VAL A 191 11.95 3.93 -4.94
CA VAL A 191 11.66 5.35 -5.16
C VAL A 191 12.23 6.13 -3.97
N LEU A 192 13.25 6.93 -4.18
CA LEU A 192 13.90 7.74 -3.16
C LEU A 192 13.58 9.23 -3.36
N LEU A 193 13.09 9.89 -2.30
CA LEU A 193 13.05 11.34 -2.21
C LEU A 193 14.30 11.83 -1.49
N ALA A 194 15.12 12.66 -2.16
CA ALA A 194 16.31 13.23 -1.58
C ALA A 194 16.41 14.72 -1.90
N ARG A 195 17.24 15.45 -1.17
CA ARG A 195 17.50 16.86 -1.39
C ARG A 195 18.64 17.03 -2.39
N THR A 196 18.42 17.80 -3.43
CA THR A 196 19.44 18.16 -4.44
C THR A 196 19.93 19.60 -4.27
N THR A 197 19.12 20.44 -3.59
CA THR A 197 19.52 21.83 -3.27
C THR A 197 19.50 21.99 -1.74
N PRO A 198 20.59 22.49 -1.13
CA PRO A 198 20.64 22.78 0.31
C PRO A 198 19.52 23.72 0.78
N LYS A 199 19.07 23.56 2.05
CA LYS A 199 17.93 24.31 2.60
C LYS A 199 18.16 25.82 2.63
N ASP A 200 19.39 26.26 2.79
CA ASP A 200 19.80 27.67 2.81
C ASP A 200 19.82 28.33 1.43
N GLN A 201 19.69 27.54 0.37
CA GLN A 201 19.70 27.99 -1.04
C GLN A 201 18.32 27.96 -1.70
N ILE A 202 17.26 27.51 -1.01
CA ILE A 202 15.90 27.48 -1.53
C ILE A 202 15.08 28.70 -1.09
N LYS A 203 14.13 29.10 -1.93
CA LYS A 203 13.20 30.21 -1.62
C LYS A 203 11.93 29.72 -0.92
N LYS A 204 11.47 28.51 -1.26
CA LYS A 204 10.27 27.90 -0.66
C LYS A 204 10.65 26.53 -0.08
N ARG A 205 10.07 26.19 1.07
CA ARG A 205 10.32 24.90 1.76
C ARG A 205 10.08 23.67 0.89
N THR A 206 9.24 23.79 -0.13
CA THR A 206 8.86 22.71 -1.06
C THR A 206 9.85 22.49 -2.20
N GLU A 207 10.83 23.38 -2.36
CA GLU A 207 11.84 23.33 -3.42
C GLU A 207 13.07 22.50 -3.01
N GLY A 208 13.88 22.15 -4.03
CA GLY A 208 15.17 21.48 -3.84
C GLY A 208 15.09 20.01 -3.44
N LEU A 209 13.94 19.38 -3.61
CA LEU A 209 13.73 17.95 -3.41
C LEU A 209 13.56 17.27 -4.77
N SER A 210 14.22 16.13 -4.98
CA SER A 210 14.20 15.35 -6.23
C SER A 210 13.85 13.90 -5.96
N VAL A 211 13.25 13.23 -6.94
CA VAL A 211 12.89 11.81 -6.87
C VAL A 211 13.83 11.00 -7.75
N PHE A 212 14.31 9.91 -7.22
CA PHE A 212 15.18 8.98 -7.93
C PHE A 212 14.60 7.57 -7.92
N LEU A 213 14.76 6.83 -9.00
CA LEU A 213 14.55 5.40 -9.07
C LEU A 213 15.90 4.69 -8.92
N ILE A 214 16.13 4.08 -7.78
CA ILE A 214 17.41 3.47 -7.43
C ILE A 214 17.38 1.96 -7.70
N ASP A 215 18.38 1.44 -8.40
CA ASP A 215 18.72 0.02 -8.40
C ASP A 215 19.36 -0.32 -7.05
N MET A 216 18.62 -1.09 -6.24
CA MET A 216 19.04 -1.40 -4.88
C MET A 216 20.18 -2.43 -4.84
N GLN A 217 20.33 -3.25 -5.88
CA GLN A 217 21.42 -4.24 -5.92
C GLN A 217 22.75 -3.54 -6.16
N GLU A 218 22.78 -2.58 -7.08
CA GLU A 218 23.98 -1.76 -7.32
C GLU A 218 24.27 -0.83 -6.14
N ALA A 219 23.25 -0.22 -5.55
CA ALA A 219 23.42 0.66 -4.38
C ALA A 219 23.99 -0.10 -3.16
N LYS A 220 23.56 -1.35 -2.92
CA LYS A 220 24.10 -2.21 -1.83
C LYS A 220 25.58 -2.51 -2.01
N LYS A 221 26.07 -2.69 -3.24
CA LYS A 221 27.50 -2.90 -3.50
C LYS A 221 28.34 -1.65 -3.24
N ASN A 222 27.70 -0.48 -3.25
CA ASN A 222 28.35 0.82 -3.25
C ASN A 222 27.98 1.69 -2.05
N GLY A 223 27.77 1.14 -0.86
CA GLY A 223 27.61 1.91 0.38
C GLY A 223 26.17 2.04 0.90
N MET A 224 25.16 1.45 0.25
CA MET A 224 23.81 1.37 0.82
C MET A 224 23.71 0.19 1.79
N THR A 225 23.20 0.44 2.99
CA THR A 225 22.96 -0.59 4.00
C THR A 225 21.50 -0.60 4.44
N ILE A 226 20.91 -1.79 4.62
CA ILE A 226 19.55 -1.99 5.08
C ILE A 226 19.58 -2.69 6.43
N LYS A 227 18.89 -2.12 7.44
CA LYS A 227 18.77 -2.72 8.77
C LYS A 227 17.29 -2.90 9.13
N PRO A 228 16.86 -4.10 9.55
CA PRO A 228 15.47 -4.35 9.92
C PRO A 228 15.10 -3.63 11.22
N ILE A 229 13.89 -3.09 11.26
CA ILE A 229 13.25 -2.56 12.46
C ILE A 229 12.24 -3.59 12.95
N ARG A 230 12.37 -4.04 14.21
CA ARG A 230 11.37 -4.91 14.84
C ARG A 230 10.14 -4.09 15.22
N THR A 231 9.00 -4.49 14.70
CA THR A 231 7.69 -3.89 14.98
C THR A 231 6.73 -4.91 15.59
N MET A 232 5.57 -4.47 16.06
CA MET A 232 4.55 -5.35 16.65
C MET A 232 3.89 -6.30 15.62
N LEU A 233 4.09 -6.06 14.32
CA LEU A 233 3.54 -6.85 13.23
C LEU A 233 4.66 -7.28 12.28
N ASN A 234 4.42 -8.31 11.47
CA ASN A 234 5.35 -8.75 10.43
C ASN A 234 5.19 -7.87 9.17
N HIS A 235 5.91 -6.75 9.10
CA HIS A 235 5.79 -5.78 8.01
C HIS A 235 7.10 -5.55 7.23
N SER A 236 8.17 -6.28 7.54
CA SER A 236 9.50 -6.11 6.94
C SER A 236 9.93 -4.63 6.82
N THR A 237 9.80 -3.91 7.93
CA THR A 237 10.14 -2.47 8.01
C THR A 237 11.64 -2.31 8.23
N ASN A 238 12.24 -1.32 7.57
CA ASN A 238 13.70 -1.15 7.58
C ASN A 238 14.13 0.31 7.75
N GLU A 239 15.34 0.48 8.31
CA GLU A 239 16.18 1.65 8.09
C GLU A 239 17.05 1.41 6.85
N VAL A 240 17.28 2.47 6.07
CA VAL A 240 18.16 2.43 4.90
C VAL A 240 19.16 3.57 5.03
N PHE A 241 20.43 3.21 5.01
CA PHE A 241 21.55 4.15 5.13
C PHE A 241 22.26 4.27 3.77
N PHE A 242 22.63 5.49 3.44
CA PHE A 242 23.41 5.82 2.26
C PHE A 242 24.73 6.48 2.69
N ASP A 243 25.85 5.85 2.38
CA ASP A 243 27.19 6.37 2.65
C ASP A 243 27.94 6.49 1.32
N ASN A 244 27.98 7.72 0.78
CA ASN A 244 28.59 8.05 -0.51
C ASN A 244 28.11 7.15 -1.67
N VAL A 245 26.81 6.82 -1.70
CA VAL A 245 26.24 5.90 -2.71
C VAL A 245 26.13 6.62 -4.07
N PRO A 246 26.89 6.17 -5.09
CA PRO A 246 26.75 6.70 -6.44
C PRO A 246 25.49 6.12 -7.11
N ILE A 247 24.68 6.98 -7.70
CA ILE A 247 23.55 6.61 -8.54
C ILE A 247 23.66 7.35 -9.89
N PRO A 248 23.35 6.70 -11.01
CA PRO A 248 23.40 7.35 -12.32
C PRO A 248 22.49 8.57 -12.39
N ALA A 249 22.89 9.61 -13.14
CA ALA A 249 22.04 10.78 -13.33
C ALA A 249 20.70 10.43 -14.03
N SER A 250 20.68 9.36 -14.81
CA SER A 250 19.46 8.79 -15.42
C SER A 250 18.47 8.18 -14.43
N SER A 251 18.86 8.01 -13.16
CA SER A 251 17.95 7.60 -12.08
C SER A 251 16.97 8.72 -11.66
N LEU A 252 17.23 9.98 -12.01
CA LEU A 252 16.36 11.11 -11.72
C LEU A 252 15.01 10.92 -12.43
N ILE A 253 13.91 10.99 -11.69
CA ILE A 253 12.55 10.96 -12.24
C ILE A 253 12.06 12.40 -12.40
N GLY A 254 11.70 12.76 -13.63
CA GLY A 254 11.25 14.11 -13.97
C GLY A 254 12.34 15.15 -13.85
N GLU A 255 12.01 16.33 -13.32
CA GLU A 255 12.91 17.47 -13.20
C GLU A 255 13.51 17.57 -11.80
N GLU A 256 14.81 17.98 -11.74
CA GLU A 256 15.48 18.24 -10.47
C GLU A 256 14.78 19.36 -9.70
N GLY A 257 14.63 19.18 -8.40
CA GLY A 257 13.97 20.13 -7.50
C GLY A 257 12.43 20.06 -7.47
N GLN A 258 11.78 19.24 -8.33
CA GLN A 258 10.33 19.07 -8.39
C GLN A 258 9.81 17.81 -7.65
N GLY A 259 10.69 17.10 -6.98
CA GLY A 259 10.40 15.78 -6.41
C GLY A 259 9.23 15.75 -5.41
N LEU A 260 9.06 16.77 -4.59
CA LEU A 260 7.93 16.83 -3.67
C LEU A 260 6.59 16.84 -4.40
N LYS A 261 6.47 17.61 -5.49
CA LYS A 261 5.26 17.64 -6.33
C LYS A 261 4.95 16.26 -6.91
N TYR A 262 5.97 15.52 -7.35
CA TYR A 262 5.82 14.18 -7.91
C TYR A 262 5.37 13.16 -6.88
N ILE A 263 5.94 13.19 -5.68
CA ILE A 263 5.51 12.33 -4.56
C ILE A 263 4.06 12.64 -4.18
N LEU A 264 3.72 13.91 -3.98
CA LEU A 264 2.36 14.32 -3.59
C LEU A 264 1.29 13.88 -4.61
N SER A 265 1.61 13.92 -5.91
CA SER A 265 0.68 13.45 -6.96
C SER A 265 0.36 11.94 -6.86
N GLY A 266 1.29 11.15 -6.32
CA GLY A 266 1.12 9.71 -6.08
C GLY A 266 0.38 9.37 -4.79
N MET A 267 0.41 10.27 -3.81
CA MET A 267 -0.09 9.98 -2.46
C MET A 267 -1.62 9.81 -2.40
N ASN A 268 -2.39 10.37 -3.34
CA ASN A 268 -3.84 10.14 -3.36
C ASN A 268 -4.17 8.69 -3.70
N ALA A 269 -3.53 8.11 -4.72
CA ALA A 269 -3.69 6.70 -5.05
C ALA A 269 -3.26 5.80 -3.87
N GLU A 270 -2.14 6.11 -3.22
CA GLU A 270 -1.68 5.38 -2.02
C GLU A 270 -2.73 5.40 -0.91
N ARG A 271 -3.29 6.59 -0.58
CA ARG A 271 -4.31 6.73 0.47
C ARG A 271 -5.57 5.93 0.16
N ILE A 272 -6.03 5.98 -1.10
CA ILE A 272 -7.22 5.25 -1.56
C ILE A 272 -7.00 3.74 -1.48
N LEU A 273 -5.84 3.24 -1.93
CA LEU A 273 -5.50 1.82 -1.90
C LEU A 273 -5.34 1.30 -0.46
N ILE A 274 -4.69 2.06 0.43
CA ILE A 274 -4.61 1.72 1.86
C ILE A 274 -5.99 1.75 2.54
N ALA A 275 -6.85 2.71 2.18
CA ALA A 275 -8.22 2.73 2.67
C ALA A 275 -9.00 1.48 2.24
N ALA A 276 -8.78 1.00 1.02
CA ALA A 276 -9.38 -0.25 0.53
C ALA A 276 -8.97 -1.47 1.37
N GLU A 277 -7.71 -1.60 1.76
CA GLU A 277 -7.24 -2.64 2.68
C GLU A 277 -7.96 -2.59 4.03
N CYS A 278 -8.09 -1.38 4.58
CA CYS A 278 -8.82 -1.17 5.83
C CYS A 278 -10.29 -1.60 5.73
N ILE A 279 -10.96 -1.36 4.59
CA ILE A 279 -12.32 -1.85 4.36
C ILE A 279 -12.36 -3.39 4.33
N GLY A 280 -11.42 -4.02 3.66
CA GLY A 280 -11.28 -5.48 3.65
C GLY A 280 -11.07 -6.06 5.05
N ASP A 281 -10.17 -5.47 5.83
CA ASP A 281 -9.95 -5.85 7.24
C ASP A 281 -11.20 -5.67 8.10
N ALA A 282 -11.90 -4.54 7.96
CA ALA A 282 -13.15 -4.30 8.71
C ALA A 282 -14.20 -5.37 8.41
N ARG A 283 -14.37 -5.76 7.13
CA ARG A 283 -15.27 -6.84 6.72
C ARG A 283 -14.88 -8.18 7.35
N TRP A 284 -13.59 -8.49 7.33
CA TRP A 284 -13.08 -9.71 7.96
C TRP A 284 -13.38 -9.75 9.46
N PHE A 285 -13.10 -8.67 10.20
CA PHE A 285 -13.35 -8.59 11.63
C PHE A 285 -14.83 -8.68 11.98
N ILE A 286 -15.68 -7.94 11.24
CA ILE A 286 -17.13 -7.94 11.44
C ILE A 286 -17.69 -9.35 11.22
N LYS A 287 -17.29 -10.00 10.11
CA LYS A 287 -17.71 -11.37 9.81
C LYS A 287 -17.26 -12.35 10.90
N LYS A 288 -15.99 -12.29 11.29
CA LYS A 288 -15.40 -13.15 12.32
C LYS A 288 -16.10 -12.99 13.67
N ALA A 289 -16.36 -11.75 14.09
CA ALA A 289 -17.09 -11.45 15.32
C ALA A 289 -18.55 -11.95 15.26
N THR A 290 -19.22 -11.76 14.12
CA THR A 290 -20.61 -12.19 13.93
C THR A 290 -20.72 -13.71 13.97
N ASP A 291 -19.88 -14.43 13.24
CA ASP A 291 -19.90 -15.90 13.21
C ASP A 291 -19.67 -16.45 14.63
N TYR A 292 -18.64 -15.96 15.32
CA TYR A 292 -18.36 -16.39 16.71
C TYR A 292 -19.50 -16.04 17.66
N ALA A 293 -20.11 -14.86 17.55
CA ALA A 293 -21.23 -14.46 18.39
C ALA A 293 -22.47 -15.34 18.19
N CYS A 294 -22.71 -15.87 16.99
CA CYS A 294 -23.80 -16.77 16.68
C CYS A 294 -23.56 -18.18 17.19
N GLU A 295 -22.31 -18.64 17.24
CA GLU A 295 -21.96 -20.02 17.63
C GLU A 295 -21.66 -20.16 19.13
N ARG A 296 -20.95 -19.20 19.72
CA ARG A 296 -20.48 -19.22 21.10
C ARG A 296 -21.67 -19.13 22.07
N LYS A 297 -21.86 -20.17 22.88
CA LYS A 297 -22.91 -20.22 23.90
C LYS A 297 -22.36 -19.95 25.31
N VAL A 298 -23.01 -19.04 26.02
CA VAL A 298 -22.77 -18.74 27.44
C VAL A 298 -24.13 -18.64 28.13
N PHE A 299 -24.24 -19.21 29.29
CA PHE A 299 -25.54 -19.35 29.99
C PHE A 299 -26.66 -19.97 29.12
N GLY A 300 -26.30 -21.00 28.33
CA GLY A 300 -27.24 -21.81 27.53
C GLY A 300 -27.71 -21.18 26.21
N ARG A 301 -27.26 -19.96 25.83
CA ARG A 301 -27.66 -19.26 24.58
C ARG A 301 -26.47 -18.63 23.87
N PRO A 302 -26.59 -18.41 22.55
CA PRO A 302 -25.57 -17.67 21.81
C PRO A 302 -25.32 -16.28 22.39
N ILE A 303 -24.04 -15.87 22.48
CA ILE A 303 -23.69 -14.54 23.01
C ILE A 303 -24.21 -13.42 22.11
N GLY A 304 -24.42 -13.68 20.81
CA GLY A 304 -25.03 -12.77 19.84
C GLY A 304 -26.49 -12.39 20.18
N GLN A 305 -27.14 -13.03 21.15
CA GLN A 305 -28.45 -12.60 21.65
C GLN A 305 -28.37 -11.44 22.65
N ASN A 306 -27.17 -11.00 23.02
CA ASN A 306 -27.00 -9.86 23.93
C ASN A 306 -26.79 -8.57 23.14
N GLN A 307 -27.54 -7.51 23.43
CA GLN A 307 -27.39 -6.20 22.78
C GLN A 307 -26.00 -5.61 22.96
N GLY A 308 -25.32 -5.89 24.09
CA GLY A 308 -23.93 -5.49 24.33
C GLY A 308 -22.92 -6.12 23.36
N ILE A 309 -23.29 -7.18 22.63
CA ILE A 309 -22.50 -7.80 21.55
C ILE A 309 -23.03 -7.34 20.18
N GLN A 310 -24.34 -7.33 19.98
CA GLN A 310 -24.96 -6.97 18.70
C GLN A 310 -24.68 -5.52 18.30
N PHE A 311 -24.88 -4.57 19.22
CA PHE A 311 -24.85 -3.14 18.89
C PHE A 311 -23.46 -2.66 18.49
N PRO A 312 -22.35 -3.02 19.15
CA PRO A 312 -21.01 -2.68 18.67
C PRO A 312 -20.71 -3.24 17.28
N ILE A 313 -21.05 -4.51 17.01
CA ILE A 313 -20.82 -5.13 15.68
C ILE A 313 -21.66 -4.41 14.61
N ALA A 314 -22.93 -4.14 14.87
CA ALA A 314 -23.83 -3.45 13.94
C ALA A 314 -23.37 -2.02 13.69
N ARG A 315 -22.88 -1.29 14.69
CA ARG A 315 -22.30 0.04 14.55
C ARG A 315 -21.07 0.02 13.64
N ASN A 316 -20.14 -0.92 13.89
CA ASN A 316 -18.95 -1.07 13.04
C ASN A 316 -19.30 -1.39 11.58
N PHE A 317 -20.35 -2.19 11.35
CA PHE A 317 -20.84 -2.44 10.00
C PHE A 317 -21.32 -1.15 9.33
N ALA A 318 -22.07 -0.30 10.02
CA ALA A 318 -22.53 0.97 9.48
C ALA A 318 -21.37 1.94 9.20
N GLU A 319 -20.40 2.04 10.12
CA GLU A 319 -19.20 2.89 9.95
C GLU A 319 -18.34 2.40 8.77
N MET A 320 -18.12 1.09 8.66
CA MET A 320 -17.41 0.49 7.53
C MET A 320 -18.13 0.76 6.20
N LEU A 321 -19.45 0.62 6.16
CA LEU A 321 -20.23 0.89 4.93
C LEU A 321 -20.11 2.35 4.49
N ALA A 322 -20.22 3.30 5.42
CA ALA A 322 -20.05 4.72 5.14
C ALA A 322 -18.61 5.04 4.64
N ALA A 323 -17.59 4.47 5.29
CA ALA A 323 -16.21 4.62 4.85
C ALA A 323 -15.96 4.01 3.47
N ASN A 324 -16.56 2.83 3.18
CA ASN A 324 -16.45 2.20 1.85
C ASN A 324 -17.01 3.08 0.73
N LEU A 325 -18.17 3.70 0.93
CA LEU A 325 -18.75 4.64 -0.06
C LEU A 325 -17.79 5.80 -0.36
N LEU A 326 -17.09 6.30 0.65
CA LEU A 326 -16.12 7.37 0.47
C LEU A 326 -14.84 6.88 -0.26
N VAL A 327 -14.39 5.65 -0.01
CA VAL A 327 -13.28 5.02 -0.77
C VAL A 327 -13.64 4.91 -2.25
N ASP A 328 -14.82 4.39 -2.56
CA ASP A 328 -15.28 4.21 -3.95
C ASP A 328 -15.45 5.56 -4.66
N HIS A 329 -15.99 6.56 -3.97
CA HIS A 329 -16.09 7.93 -4.48
C HIS A 329 -14.73 8.55 -4.78
N SER A 330 -13.77 8.39 -3.86
CA SER A 330 -12.41 8.91 -4.03
C SER A 330 -11.69 8.26 -5.22
N ALA A 331 -11.86 6.95 -5.41
CA ALA A 331 -11.30 6.24 -6.55
C ALA A 331 -11.88 6.75 -7.87
N LYS A 332 -13.19 6.97 -7.93
CA LYS A 332 -13.87 7.52 -9.10
C LYS A 332 -13.37 8.93 -9.46
N LEU A 333 -13.23 9.83 -8.48
CA LEU A 333 -12.70 11.17 -8.73
C LEU A 333 -11.26 11.11 -9.26
N TYR A 334 -10.43 10.23 -8.72
CA TYR A 334 -9.07 10.03 -9.18
C TYR A 334 -9.01 9.57 -10.64
N GLU A 335 -9.85 8.62 -11.03
CA GLU A 335 -9.95 8.08 -12.40
C GLU A 335 -10.45 9.13 -13.40
N GLU A 336 -11.37 9.99 -12.99
CA GLU A 336 -11.87 11.10 -13.78
C GLU A 336 -10.87 12.27 -13.89
N GLY A 337 -9.69 12.17 -13.26
CA GLY A 337 -8.68 13.23 -13.23
C GLY A 337 -9.12 14.47 -12.44
N LYS A 338 -10.12 14.34 -11.59
CA LYS A 338 -10.63 15.42 -10.74
C LYS A 338 -9.80 15.59 -9.48
N PRO A 339 -9.78 16.80 -8.88
CA PRO A 339 -9.20 16.96 -7.54
C PRO A 339 -9.90 16.01 -6.56
N CYS A 340 -9.09 15.25 -5.81
CA CYS A 340 -9.60 14.24 -4.86
C CYS A 340 -8.77 14.18 -3.57
N GLY A 341 -7.99 15.21 -3.27
CA GLY A 341 -7.09 15.22 -2.11
C GLY A 341 -7.83 15.13 -0.79
N THR A 342 -8.94 15.84 -0.65
CA THR A 342 -9.80 15.83 0.54
C THR A 342 -10.47 14.48 0.71
N GLU A 343 -11.08 13.96 -0.34
CA GLU A 343 -11.79 12.68 -0.33
C GLU A 343 -10.82 11.53 -0.04
N ALA A 344 -9.62 11.52 -0.64
CA ALA A 344 -8.60 10.51 -0.38
C ALA A 344 -8.09 10.55 1.07
N ASN A 345 -7.93 11.75 1.65
CA ASN A 345 -7.58 11.92 3.05
C ASN A 345 -8.69 11.40 3.98
N LEU A 346 -9.92 11.81 3.74
CA LEU A 346 -11.08 11.39 4.55
C LEU A 346 -11.35 9.90 4.40
N ALA A 347 -11.26 9.34 3.18
CA ALA A 347 -11.42 7.91 2.93
C ALA A 347 -10.40 7.09 3.74
N LYS A 348 -9.10 7.49 3.71
CA LYS A 348 -8.06 6.83 4.49
C LYS A 348 -8.32 6.92 5.99
N MET A 349 -8.68 8.08 6.50
CA MET A 349 -8.95 8.29 7.92
C MET A 349 -10.14 7.43 8.37
N MET A 350 -11.30 7.58 7.71
CA MET A 350 -12.53 6.89 8.08
C MET A 350 -12.40 5.37 7.95
N ALA A 351 -11.78 4.87 6.88
CA ALA A 351 -11.57 3.43 6.69
C ALA A 351 -10.62 2.84 7.75
N SER A 352 -9.53 3.54 8.08
CA SER A 352 -8.59 3.05 9.10
C SER A 352 -9.20 3.08 10.52
N GLU A 353 -10.07 4.02 10.82
CA GLU A 353 -10.81 4.06 12.08
C GLU A 353 -11.88 2.97 12.15
N ALA A 354 -12.64 2.78 11.08
CA ALA A 354 -13.64 1.70 11.00
C ALA A 354 -13.00 0.31 11.14
N SER A 355 -11.85 0.09 10.47
CA SER A 355 -11.09 -1.15 10.61
C SER A 355 -10.58 -1.37 12.04
N TRP A 356 -10.03 -0.33 12.65
CA TRP A 356 -9.54 -0.41 14.03
C TRP A 356 -10.66 -0.67 15.03
N ASN A 357 -11.80 0.01 14.91
CA ASN A 357 -12.96 -0.20 15.77
C ASN A 357 -13.52 -1.61 15.61
N ALA A 358 -13.59 -2.12 14.38
CA ALA A 358 -14.00 -3.49 14.08
C ALA A 358 -13.03 -4.53 14.69
N ALA A 359 -11.71 -4.26 14.64
CA ALA A 359 -10.69 -5.11 15.25
C ALA A 359 -10.85 -5.18 16.77
N ASP A 360 -11.06 -4.04 17.44
CA ASP A 360 -11.26 -3.97 18.88
C ASP A 360 -12.54 -4.71 19.32
N VAL A 361 -13.64 -4.48 18.63
CA VAL A 361 -14.91 -5.15 18.91
C VAL A 361 -14.82 -6.67 18.64
N CYS A 362 -14.10 -7.08 17.59
CA CYS A 362 -13.87 -8.49 17.31
C CYS A 362 -13.06 -9.14 18.45
N MET A 363 -11.96 -8.53 18.86
CA MET A 363 -11.13 -8.96 19.98
C MET A 363 -11.97 -9.11 21.25
N GLN A 364 -12.77 -8.09 21.59
CA GLN A 364 -13.63 -8.09 22.75
C GLN A 364 -14.73 -9.17 22.66
N THR A 365 -15.30 -9.42 21.47
CA THR A 365 -16.32 -10.45 21.25
C THR A 365 -15.77 -11.86 21.48
N PHE A 366 -14.53 -12.11 21.08
CA PHE A 366 -13.83 -13.37 21.31
C PHE A 366 -13.38 -13.55 22.77
N GLY A 367 -13.19 -12.44 23.51
CA GLY A 367 -12.66 -12.48 24.87
C GLY A 367 -11.26 -13.11 24.91
N GLY A 368 -10.99 -14.03 25.84
CA GLY A 368 -9.68 -14.68 25.95
C GLY A 368 -9.21 -15.37 24.66
N PHE A 369 -10.12 -15.90 23.87
CA PHE A 369 -9.77 -16.52 22.58
C PHE A 369 -9.34 -15.50 21.52
N GLY A 370 -9.70 -14.22 21.66
CA GLY A 370 -9.26 -13.17 20.74
C GLY A 370 -7.76 -12.90 20.79
N VAL A 371 -7.11 -13.18 21.94
CA VAL A 371 -5.65 -13.03 22.11
C VAL A 371 -4.87 -14.30 21.81
N ALA A 372 -5.54 -15.41 21.48
CA ALA A 372 -4.91 -16.66 21.09
C ALA A 372 -4.56 -16.67 19.60
N GLU A 373 -3.32 -17.05 19.27
CA GLU A 373 -2.81 -17.05 17.90
C GLU A 373 -3.69 -17.84 16.93
N GLU A 374 -4.25 -18.97 17.36
CA GLU A 374 -5.01 -19.91 16.52
C GLU A 374 -6.27 -19.33 15.89
N TYR A 375 -6.80 -18.21 16.42
CA TYR A 375 -7.99 -17.54 15.88
C TYR A 375 -7.68 -16.43 14.86
N ASP A 376 -6.41 -16.07 14.67
CA ASP A 376 -5.93 -15.00 13.78
C ASP A 376 -6.38 -13.57 14.16
N VAL A 377 -7.23 -13.42 15.17
CA VAL A 377 -7.77 -12.11 15.56
C VAL A 377 -6.66 -11.20 16.06
N GLU A 378 -5.76 -11.70 16.94
CA GLU A 378 -4.66 -10.92 17.50
C GLU A 378 -3.67 -10.49 16.43
N ARG A 379 -3.34 -11.34 15.43
CA ARG A 379 -2.45 -11.02 14.34
C ARG A 379 -3.02 -9.88 13.49
N LYS A 380 -4.24 -10.02 13.01
CA LYS A 380 -4.90 -8.99 12.21
C LYS A 380 -5.17 -7.71 13.02
N PHE A 381 -5.42 -7.80 14.32
CA PHE A 381 -5.52 -6.64 15.22
C PHE A 381 -4.21 -5.83 15.22
N ARG A 382 -3.04 -6.49 15.32
CA ARG A 382 -1.73 -5.82 15.22
C ARG A 382 -1.52 -5.19 13.83
N GLU A 383 -1.92 -5.87 12.76
CA GLU A 383 -1.85 -5.38 11.38
C GLU A 383 -2.72 -4.11 11.19
N ALA A 384 -3.97 -4.14 11.60
CA ALA A 384 -4.91 -3.02 11.47
C ALA A 384 -4.43 -1.75 12.19
N ARG A 385 -3.66 -1.89 13.29
CA ARG A 385 -3.15 -0.75 14.05
C ARG A 385 -2.22 0.16 13.25
N LEU A 386 -1.47 -0.41 12.30
CA LEU A 386 -0.54 0.35 11.45
C LEU A 386 -1.25 1.44 10.67
N TYR A 387 -2.40 1.15 10.11
CA TYR A 387 -3.08 2.03 9.16
C TYR A 387 -3.69 3.29 9.79
N ARG A 388 -3.81 3.38 11.10
CA ARG A 388 -4.11 4.64 11.78
C ARG A 388 -2.92 5.61 11.80
N ILE A 389 -1.71 5.13 11.51
CA ILE A 389 -0.47 5.91 11.51
C ILE A 389 0.02 6.16 10.10
N ALA A 390 0.14 5.10 9.29
CA ALA A 390 0.66 5.14 7.92
C ALA A 390 -0.48 5.16 6.88
N PRO A 391 -0.25 5.72 5.66
CA PRO A 391 0.90 6.49 5.22
C PRO A 391 0.89 7.94 5.73
N ILE A 392 -0.22 8.40 6.29
CA ILE A 392 -0.42 9.74 6.85
C ILE A 392 -1.20 9.64 8.17
N SER A 393 -0.80 10.41 9.17
CA SER A 393 -1.48 10.40 10.46
C SER A 393 -2.85 11.06 10.41
N THR A 394 -3.80 10.56 11.21
CA THR A 394 -5.12 11.17 11.40
C THR A 394 -5.00 12.65 11.78
N ASN A 395 -4.03 13.03 12.62
CA ASN A 395 -3.83 14.42 13.03
C ASN A 395 -3.52 15.35 11.86
N LEU A 396 -2.66 14.90 10.92
CA LEU A 396 -2.34 15.71 9.74
C LEU A 396 -3.54 15.82 8.78
N ILE A 397 -4.33 14.77 8.65
CA ILE A 397 -5.59 14.81 7.87
C ILE A 397 -6.57 15.82 8.48
N LEU A 398 -6.78 15.78 9.79
CA LEU A 398 -7.68 16.69 10.48
C LEU A 398 -7.20 18.14 10.38
N SER A 399 -5.89 18.40 10.51
CA SER A 399 -5.34 19.74 10.29
C SER A 399 -5.57 20.23 8.86
N TYR A 400 -5.38 19.36 7.86
CA TYR A 400 -5.65 19.68 6.46
C TYR A 400 -7.13 20.04 6.24
N VAL A 401 -8.05 19.25 6.77
CA VAL A 401 -9.50 19.51 6.65
C VAL A 401 -9.89 20.82 7.34
N ALA A 402 -9.38 21.05 8.54
CA ALA A 402 -9.65 22.29 9.28
C ALA A 402 -9.19 23.53 8.51
N GLU A 403 -7.97 23.51 7.95
CA GLU A 403 -7.41 24.64 7.21
C GLU A 403 -8.04 24.82 5.83
N HIS A 404 -8.17 23.76 5.04
CA HIS A 404 -8.51 23.87 3.62
C HIS A 404 -9.99 23.73 3.32
N GLU A 405 -10.73 22.95 4.10
CA GLU A 405 -12.16 22.74 3.88
C GLU A 405 -13.03 23.65 4.76
N LEU A 406 -12.62 23.85 6.03
CA LEU A 406 -13.40 24.64 6.99
C LEU A 406 -12.92 26.09 7.09
N GLY A 407 -11.79 26.45 6.45
CA GLY A 407 -11.26 27.80 6.46
C GLY A 407 -10.72 28.25 7.82
N MET A 408 -10.36 27.31 8.71
CA MET A 408 -9.79 27.63 10.02
C MET A 408 -8.35 28.14 9.89
N PRO A 409 -7.88 28.97 10.84
CA PRO A 409 -6.50 29.40 10.88
C PRO A 409 -5.56 28.20 10.98
N ARG A 410 -4.41 28.30 10.32
CA ARG A 410 -3.36 27.27 10.36
C ARG A 410 -2.87 27.05 11.79
N SER A 411 -2.71 25.79 12.19
CA SER A 411 -2.36 25.42 13.57
C SER A 411 -0.85 25.44 13.85
N TYR A 412 0.03 25.47 12.82
CA TYR A 412 1.50 25.48 12.96
C TYR A 412 2.21 26.11 11.77
#